data_484b6bbee3b1f326dd5f241556fd0e11
#
_entry.id   484b6bbee3b1f326dd5f241556fd0e11
#
_cell.length_a   1.000
_cell.length_b   1.000
_cell.length_c   1.000
_cell.angle_alpha   90.00
_cell.angle_beta   90.00
_cell.angle_gamma   90.00
#
_symmetry.space_group_name_H-M   'P 1'
#
loop_
_entity.id
_entity.type
_entity.pdbx_description
1 polymer ?
#
loop_
_entity_poly.entity_id
_entity_poly.type
_entity_poly.pdbx_seq_one_letter_code
_entity_poly.pdbx_strand_id
1 'polypeptide(L)'
;MSIAPIQPIGPNHQVSFGNKYGVRELWMNGELPQVKMDIYGLPLSKRTCSREHVIPRSLGGSSFNSNIALADRYANSARGTKPLSQFTTLENVVNYLLQFIGIKVKDNANHVRFDGTKYAKGLIPSLKHEGFKLDVRG
;
A
#
# COMPACT_ATOMS: atom_id res chain seq x y z
N MET A 1 -22.41 -7.00 20.17
CA MET A 1 -22.16 -6.57 20.41
C MET A 1 -21.89 -6.21 20.17
N SER A 2 -22.10 -6.12 19.84
CA SER A 2 -21.88 -5.71 19.86
C SER A 2 -21.60 -5.44 19.41
N ILE A 3 -21.81 -5.39 19.26
CA ILE A 3 -21.58 -5.05 19.14
C ILE A 3 -21.24 -4.76 18.63
N ALA A 4 -21.55 -4.69 18.35
CA ALA A 4 -21.20 -4.29 18.18
C ALA A 4 -20.92 -4.10 17.72
N PRO A 5 -21.23 -3.97 17.76
CA PRO A 5 -20.90 -3.67 17.47
C PRO A 5 -20.50 -3.50 16.87
N ILE A 6 -20.82 -3.54 16.74
CA ILE A 6 -20.38 -3.18 16.47
C ILE A 6 -20.05 -2.95 15.69
N GLN A 7 -20.28 -2.83 15.25
CA GLN A 7 -19.95 -2.52 14.85
C GLN A 7 -19.59 -2.34 14.08
N PRO A 8 -19.74 -2.28 13.90
CA PRO A 8 -19.33 -2.02 13.28
C PRO A 8 -18.98 -1.88 12.57
N ILE A 9 -19.18 -1.93 12.23
CA ILE A 9 -18.68 -1.55 11.72
C ILE A 9 -18.49 -1.40 10.73
N GLY A 10 -18.98 -1.43 10.35
CA GLY A 10 -18.68 -1.19 9.39
C GLY A 10 -17.92 -1.29 8.88
N PRO A 11 -17.59 -1.41 8.24
CA PRO A 11 -16.47 -1.68 7.92
C PRO A 11 -15.54 -0.94 7.95
N ASN A 12 -15.58 -0.34 8.24
CA ASN A 12 -14.63 0.21 8.47
C ASN A 12 -14.21 0.48 9.39
N HIS A 13 -14.62 0.26 9.95
CA HIS A 13 -13.95 0.50 10.86
C HIS A 13 -13.18 -0.42 11.18
N GLN A 14 -12.88 -1.10 10.75
CA GLN A 14 -11.99 -1.78 10.96
C GLN A 14 -10.95 -1.71 10.98
N VAL A 15 -11.16 -1.39 10.98
CA VAL A 15 -10.33 -1.08 11.14
C VAL A 15 -9.20 -0.99 11.03
N SER A 16 -9.13 -0.72 11.10
CA SER A 16 -7.86 -0.51 10.75
C SER A 16 -6.93 -0.47 11.86
N PHE A 17 -7.34 -0.28 12.99
CA PHE A 17 -6.50 -0.52 14.10
C PHE A 17 -6.03 -1.96 14.13
N GLY A 18 -6.69 -2.82 13.44
CA GLY A 18 -6.22 -4.17 13.27
C GLY A 18 -5.20 -4.31 12.18
N ASN A 19 -4.66 -3.21 11.67
CA ASN A 19 -3.89 -3.21 10.45
C ASN A 19 -2.39 -3.40 10.68
N LYS A 20 -2.02 -4.23 11.65
CA LYS A 20 -0.60 -4.53 11.90
C LYS A 20 0.06 -5.25 10.74
N TYR A 21 -0.74 -5.76 9.80
CA TYR A 21 -0.25 -6.38 8.57
C TYR A 21 -0.37 -5.45 7.36
N GLY A 22 -0.67 -4.18 7.60
CA GLY A 22 -0.61 -3.17 6.56
C GLY A 22 0.83 -2.99 6.07
N VAL A 23 0.97 -2.70 4.79
CA VAL A 23 2.31 -2.62 4.18
C VAL A 23 3.18 -1.57 4.87
N ARG A 24 2.61 -0.44 5.26
CA ARG A 24 3.39 0.60 5.95
C ARG A 24 3.82 0.14 7.32
N GLU A 25 2.93 -0.47 8.08
CA GLU A 25 3.25 -0.94 9.43
C GLU A 25 4.34 -2.00 9.39
N LEU A 26 4.29 -2.91 8.42
CA LEU A 26 5.32 -3.92 8.26
C LEU A 26 6.66 -3.28 7.91
N TRP A 27 6.66 -2.29 7.02
CA TRP A 27 7.91 -1.62 6.66
C TRP A 27 8.47 -0.85 7.85
N MET A 28 7.63 -0.12 8.58
CA MET A 28 8.07 0.64 9.75
C MET A 28 8.65 -0.25 10.84
N ASN A 29 8.16 -1.49 10.94
CA ASN A 29 8.65 -2.47 11.92
C ASN A 29 9.89 -3.23 11.43
N GLY A 30 10.43 -2.91 10.26
CA GLY A 30 11.62 -3.55 9.73
C GLY A 30 11.39 -4.92 9.12
N GLU A 31 10.14 -5.27 8.83
CA GLU A 31 9.81 -6.59 8.29
C GLU A 31 9.86 -6.65 6.77
N LEU A 32 10.11 -5.52 6.11
CA LEU A 32 10.27 -5.44 4.66
C LEU A 32 11.62 -4.76 4.33
N PRO A 33 12.75 -5.37 4.75
CA PRO A 33 14.06 -4.69 4.61
C PRO A 33 14.52 -4.54 3.16
N GLN A 34 13.96 -5.33 2.24
CA GLN A 34 14.31 -5.24 0.82
C GLN A 34 13.67 -4.04 0.14
N VAL A 35 12.64 -3.45 0.77
CA VAL A 35 11.91 -2.34 0.16
C VAL A 35 12.59 -1.03 0.57
N LYS A 36 13.16 -0.33 -0.41
CA LYS A 36 13.98 0.85 -0.18
C LYS A 36 13.41 2.11 -0.80
N MET A 37 12.57 1.97 -1.82
CA MET A 37 12.06 3.10 -2.60
C MET A 37 10.55 3.15 -2.51
N ASP A 38 10.02 4.37 -2.50
CA ASP A 38 8.57 4.56 -2.48
C ASP A 38 7.97 4.59 -3.89
N ILE A 39 6.66 4.81 -3.98
CA ILE A 39 5.95 4.80 -5.26
C ILE A 39 6.37 5.97 -6.15
N TYR A 40 6.96 7.01 -5.59
CA TYR A 40 7.45 8.18 -6.34
C TYR A 40 8.91 8.05 -6.77
N GLY A 41 9.56 6.92 -6.45
CA GLY A 41 10.97 6.72 -6.75
C GLY A 41 11.89 7.39 -5.75
N LEU A 42 11.37 7.79 -4.59
CA LEU A 42 12.16 8.43 -3.53
C LEU A 42 12.60 7.39 -2.50
N PRO A 43 13.76 7.60 -1.87
CA PRO A 43 14.19 6.70 -0.80
C PRO A 43 13.21 6.76 0.37
N LEU A 44 12.89 5.58 0.91
CA LEU A 44 12.02 5.50 2.09
C LEU A 44 12.80 5.87 3.34
N SER A 45 12.14 6.62 4.24
CA SER A 45 12.67 6.91 5.56
C SER A 45 11.56 6.78 6.59
N LYS A 46 11.93 6.42 7.81
CA LYS A 46 10.93 6.28 8.88
C LYS A 46 10.27 7.61 9.23
N ARG A 47 10.97 8.71 8.98
CA ARG A 47 10.44 10.04 9.29
C ARG A 47 9.36 10.48 8.34
N THR A 48 9.41 10.02 7.10
CA THR A 48 8.51 10.53 6.05
C THR A 48 7.63 9.47 5.44
N CYS A 49 7.76 8.20 5.84
CA CYS A 49 6.96 7.12 5.24
C CYS A 49 5.50 7.28 5.60
N SER A 50 4.65 7.31 4.59
CA SER A 50 3.22 7.44 4.76
C SER A 50 2.48 6.41 3.90
N ARG A 51 1.18 6.28 4.16
CA ARG A 51 0.29 5.45 3.35
C ARG A 51 -0.26 6.31 2.22
N GLU A 52 0.09 5.96 0.99
CA GLU A 52 -0.52 6.57 -0.18
C GLU A 52 -1.76 5.79 -0.55
N HIS A 53 -2.92 6.44 -0.48
CA HIS A 53 -4.14 5.87 -1.05
C HIS A 53 -4.04 6.08 -2.56
N VAL A 54 -3.76 5.03 -3.31
CA VAL A 54 -3.57 5.12 -4.76
C VAL A 54 -4.82 5.72 -5.39
N ILE A 55 -5.99 5.15 -5.09
CA ILE A 55 -7.25 5.84 -5.33
C ILE A 55 -7.53 6.62 -4.05
N PRO A 56 -7.64 7.96 -4.12
CA PRO A 56 -7.83 8.77 -2.91
C PRO A 56 -9.05 8.35 -2.11
N ARG A 57 -8.94 8.41 -0.78
CA ARG A 57 -10.05 8.06 0.10
C ARG A 57 -11.31 8.86 -0.22
N SER A 58 -11.15 10.16 -0.45
CA SER A 58 -12.28 11.03 -0.76
C SER A 58 -12.95 10.67 -2.07
N LEU A 59 -12.30 9.88 -2.92
CA LEU A 59 -12.85 9.43 -4.19
C LEU A 59 -13.22 7.95 -4.15
N GLY A 60 -13.37 7.38 -2.95
CA GLY A 60 -13.83 6.01 -2.79
C GLY A 60 -12.74 4.97 -2.60
N GLY A 61 -11.48 5.39 -2.50
CA GLY A 61 -10.38 4.44 -2.32
C GLY A 61 -10.39 3.81 -0.94
N SER A 62 -10.08 2.51 -0.88
CA SER A 62 -10.03 1.77 0.37
C SER A 62 -8.70 1.98 1.10
N SER A 63 -8.66 1.56 2.37
CA SER A 63 -7.43 1.56 3.16
C SER A 63 -6.81 0.17 3.27
N PHE A 64 -7.26 -0.78 2.45
CA PHE A 64 -6.65 -2.10 2.37
C PHE A 64 -5.37 -2.06 1.55
N ASN A 65 -4.51 -3.04 1.76
CA ASN A 65 -3.24 -3.14 1.03
C ASN A 65 -3.41 -3.08 -0.50
N SER A 66 -4.55 -3.51 -1.02
CA SER A 66 -4.81 -3.45 -2.46
C SER A 66 -4.91 -2.02 -2.99
N ASN A 67 -4.93 -1.02 -2.11
CA ASN A 67 -4.98 0.39 -2.51
C ASN A 67 -3.94 1.25 -1.77
N ILE A 68 -3.03 0.65 -1.01
CA ILE A 68 -2.05 1.41 -0.23
C ILE A 68 -0.65 1.17 -0.77
N ALA A 69 0.07 2.24 -1.06
CA ALA A 69 1.49 2.19 -1.41
C ALA A 69 2.29 2.97 -0.38
N LEU A 70 3.56 2.63 -0.26
CA LEU A 70 4.48 3.41 0.58
C LEU A 70 4.86 4.68 -0.17
N ALA A 71 4.84 5.81 0.53
CA ALA A 71 5.10 7.09 -0.10
C ALA A 71 5.75 8.06 0.88
N ASP A 72 6.61 8.91 0.34
CA ASP A 72 7.08 10.08 1.06
C ASP A 72 5.87 10.98 1.32
N ARG A 73 5.70 11.40 2.58
CA ARG A 73 4.49 12.14 2.97
C ARG A 73 4.37 13.50 2.29
N TYR A 74 5.50 14.12 1.94
CA TYR A 74 5.45 15.40 1.26
C TYR A 74 5.02 15.27 -0.18
N ALA A 75 5.51 14.22 -0.88
CA ALA A 75 5.05 13.92 -2.22
C ALA A 75 3.58 13.51 -2.22
N ASN A 76 3.18 12.71 -1.22
CA ASN A 76 1.79 12.30 -1.05
C ASN A 76 0.88 13.52 -0.89
N SER A 77 1.27 14.44 -0.02
CA SER A 77 0.50 15.67 0.20
C SER A 77 0.44 16.54 -1.05
N ALA A 78 1.54 16.64 -1.76
CA ALA A 78 1.59 17.45 -2.99
C ALA A 78 0.66 16.89 -4.05
N ARG A 79 0.56 15.56 -4.14
CA ARG A 79 -0.34 14.94 -5.11
C ARG A 79 -1.80 15.22 -4.78
N GLY A 80 -2.18 15.15 -3.51
CA GLY A 80 -3.57 15.30 -3.12
C GLY A 80 -4.47 14.26 -3.78
N THR A 81 -5.51 14.70 -4.47
CA THR A 81 -6.46 13.82 -5.14
C THR A 81 -6.28 13.79 -6.66
N LYS A 82 -5.20 14.37 -7.17
CA LYS A 82 -4.94 14.36 -8.61
C LYS A 82 -4.50 12.98 -9.05
N PRO A 83 -4.64 12.65 -10.34
CA PRO A 83 -4.20 11.32 -10.84
C PRO A 83 -2.74 11.07 -10.51
N LEU A 84 -2.45 9.89 -9.98
CA LEU A 84 -1.09 9.55 -9.56
C LEU A 84 -0.11 9.60 -10.75
N SER A 85 -0.58 9.29 -11.95
CA SER A 85 0.24 9.32 -13.15
C SER A 85 0.78 10.70 -13.50
N GLN A 86 0.25 11.75 -12.87
CA GLN A 86 0.79 13.11 -13.04
C GLN A 86 1.94 13.41 -12.07
N PHE A 87 2.18 12.54 -11.10
CA PHE A 87 3.15 12.79 -10.03
C PHE A 87 4.27 11.77 -9.98
N THR A 88 4.12 10.63 -10.63
CA THR A 88 5.20 9.66 -10.74
C THR A 88 5.16 8.99 -12.11
N THR A 89 6.15 8.19 -12.41
CA THR A 89 6.30 7.57 -13.72
C THR A 89 5.99 6.08 -13.65
N LEU A 90 5.69 5.49 -14.80
CA LEU A 90 5.50 4.05 -14.90
C LEU A 90 6.75 3.31 -14.42
N GLU A 91 7.94 3.82 -14.77
CA GLU A 91 9.20 3.21 -14.33
C GLU A 91 9.28 3.14 -12.81
N ASN A 92 8.98 4.25 -12.13
CA ASN A 92 9.00 4.28 -10.67
C ASN A 92 8.00 3.30 -10.07
N VAL A 93 6.81 3.22 -10.65
CA VAL A 93 5.76 2.31 -10.19
C VAL A 93 6.20 0.85 -10.36
N VAL A 94 6.75 0.50 -11.51
CA VAL A 94 7.22 -0.86 -11.76
C VAL A 94 8.35 -1.20 -10.80
N ASN A 95 9.32 -0.30 -10.63
CA ASN A 95 10.43 -0.54 -9.70
C ASN A 95 9.92 -0.71 -8.27
N TYR A 96 8.91 0.07 -7.87
CA TYR A 96 8.30 -0.08 -6.56
C TYR A 96 7.72 -1.49 -6.39
N LEU A 97 6.91 -1.94 -7.36
CA LEU A 97 6.26 -3.24 -7.28
C LEU A 97 7.27 -4.38 -7.26
N LEU A 98 8.32 -4.28 -8.04
CA LEU A 98 9.32 -5.35 -8.15
C LEU A 98 10.03 -5.62 -6.83
N GLN A 99 10.14 -4.62 -5.95
CA GLN A 99 10.79 -4.80 -4.65
C GLN A 99 10.07 -5.83 -3.77
N PHE A 100 8.78 -6.05 -4.01
CA PHE A 100 7.96 -6.93 -3.18
C PHE A 100 7.90 -8.37 -3.66
N ILE A 101 8.35 -8.63 -4.88
CA ILE A 101 8.21 -9.97 -5.47
C ILE A 101 9.02 -10.97 -4.65
N GLY A 102 8.36 -12.05 -4.26
CA GLY A 102 8.99 -13.15 -3.52
C GLY A 102 9.07 -12.96 -2.01
N ILE A 103 8.70 -11.77 -1.50
CA ILE A 103 8.73 -11.52 -0.05
C ILE A 103 7.54 -12.22 0.61
N LYS A 104 7.81 -12.90 1.72
CA LYS A 104 6.76 -13.44 2.59
C LYS A 104 7.11 -13.12 4.03
N VAL A 105 6.15 -12.51 4.74
CA VAL A 105 6.28 -12.21 6.16
C VAL A 105 5.41 -13.19 6.92
N LYS A 106 6.00 -13.86 7.92
CA LYS A 106 5.31 -14.92 8.66
C LYS A 106 5.18 -14.53 10.13
N ASP A 107 4.15 -15.07 10.79
CA ASP A 107 3.98 -14.90 12.21
C ASP A 107 4.78 -15.97 12.98
N ASN A 108 4.65 -15.96 14.32
CA ASN A 108 5.37 -16.90 15.17
C ASN A 108 4.97 -18.37 14.94
N ALA A 109 3.77 -18.59 14.41
CA ALA A 109 3.27 -19.92 14.08
C ALA A 109 3.58 -20.32 12.63
N ASN A 110 4.44 -19.54 11.96
CA ASN A 110 4.88 -19.79 10.59
C ASN A 110 3.76 -19.62 9.55
N HIS A 111 2.70 -18.89 9.89
CA HIS A 111 1.65 -18.56 8.93
C HIS A 111 2.04 -17.30 8.15
N VAL A 112 1.81 -17.33 6.83
CA VAL A 112 2.08 -16.18 5.99
C VAL A 112 1.06 -15.09 6.30
N ARG A 113 1.54 -13.94 6.77
CA ARG A 113 0.68 -12.77 7.07
C ARG A 113 0.75 -11.72 5.99
N PHE A 114 1.79 -11.74 5.18
CA PHE A 114 1.93 -10.81 4.07
C PHE A 114 2.71 -11.51 2.96
N ASP A 115 2.16 -11.48 1.76
CA ASP A 115 2.79 -12.05 0.56
C ASP A 115 3.04 -10.89 -0.41
N GLY A 116 4.32 -10.56 -0.60
CA GLY A 116 4.70 -9.41 -1.41
C GLY A 116 4.30 -9.52 -2.87
N THR A 117 4.37 -10.72 -3.44
CA THR A 117 3.94 -10.94 -4.82
C THR A 117 2.44 -10.67 -4.96
N LYS A 118 1.64 -11.17 -4.02
CA LYS A 118 0.20 -10.90 -4.02
C LYS A 118 -0.08 -9.41 -3.81
N TYR A 119 0.69 -8.77 -2.93
CA TYR A 119 0.54 -7.33 -2.70
C TYR A 119 0.77 -6.56 -4.00
N ALA A 120 1.89 -6.85 -4.68
CA ALA A 120 2.23 -6.13 -5.92
C ALA A 120 1.15 -6.32 -6.97
N LYS A 121 0.69 -7.56 -7.17
CA LYS A 121 -0.36 -7.83 -8.14
C LYS A 121 -1.69 -7.18 -7.72
N GLY A 122 -1.99 -7.20 -6.44
CA GLY A 122 -3.25 -6.67 -5.93
C GLY A 122 -3.35 -5.15 -6.04
N LEU A 123 -2.20 -4.46 -6.11
CA LEU A 123 -2.19 -3.00 -6.25
C LEU A 123 -2.46 -2.54 -7.68
N ILE A 124 -2.29 -3.42 -8.65
CA ILE A 124 -2.38 -3.05 -10.07
C ILE A 124 -3.72 -2.46 -10.47
N PRO A 125 -4.88 -2.99 -10.04
CA PRO A 125 -6.15 -2.37 -10.43
C PRO A 125 -6.25 -0.90 -9.99
N SER A 126 -5.80 -0.57 -8.79
CA SER A 126 -5.81 0.82 -8.32
C SER A 126 -4.86 1.69 -9.16
N LEU A 127 -3.68 1.16 -9.48
CA LEU A 127 -2.72 1.89 -10.31
C LEU A 127 -3.27 2.14 -11.71
N LYS A 128 -3.96 1.16 -12.29
CA LYS A 128 -4.59 1.33 -13.61
C LYS A 128 -5.66 2.41 -13.55
N HIS A 129 -6.44 2.42 -12.48
CA HIS A 129 -7.45 3.46 -12.28
C HIS A 129 -6.82 4.86 -12.27
N GLU A 130 -5.60 4.96 -11.75
CA GLU A 130 -4.91 6.24 -11.61
C GLU A 130 -4.01 6.57 -12.81
N GLY A 131 -4.20 5.90 -13.94
CA GLY A 131 -3.63 6.30 -15.21
C GLY A 131 -2.43 5.50 -15.68
N PHE A 132 -2.08 4.41 -14.99
CA PHE A 132 -0.94 3.59 -15.40
C PHE A 132 -1.39 2.41 -16.25
N LYS A 133 -0.63 2.15 -17.31
CA LYS A 133 -0.88 1.00 -18.18
C LYS A 133 -0.02 -0.15 -17.70
N LEU A 134 -0.63 -1.05 -16.94
CA LEU A 134 0.03 -2.23 -16.39
C LEU A 134 -0.72 -3.46 -16.84
N ASP A 135 0.01 -4.53 -17.10
CA ASP A 135 -0.56 -5.79 -17.56
C ASP A 135 -0.24 -6.88 -16.53
N VAL A 136 -1.30 -7.52 -16.01
CA VAL A 136 -1.16 -8.61 -15.05
C VAL A 136 -1.21 -9.91 -15.83
N ARG A 137 -0.06 -10.45 -16.18
CA ARG A 137 0.01 -11.72 -16.85
C ARG A 137 0.91 -12.68 -16.11
N GLY A 138 0.49 -13.88 -16.05
CA GLY A 138 1.27 -14.95 -15.44
C GLY A 138 1.17 -14.95 -13.95
#